data_5039c24720789d75d5c3c9c4c7d1de24
#
_entry.id   5039c24720789d75d5c3c9c4c7d1de24
#
_cell.length_a   1.000
_cell.length_b   1.000
_cell.length_c   1.000
_cell.angle_alpha   90.00
_cell.angle_beta   90.00
_cell.angle_gamma   90.00
#
_symmetry.space_group_name_H-M   'P 1'
#
loop_
_entity.id
_entity.type
_entity.pdbx_description
1 polymer ?
#
loop_
_entity_poly.entity_id
_entity_poly.type
_entity_poly.pdbx_seq_one_letter_code
_entity_poly.pdbx_strand_id
1 'polypeptide(L)'
;MVTRSAISNMYKIFIIILLLIFASPVQANDSVMQKRSLWPDHIKLQYAGGIGFLSLGSGYENRRKNLQADLYYGYVPEKLGGVDMHIITGKFTWLPIRTKKWKQLHIRPLTTGLAISYTPGNQYFLFDPENYPYNYYKYPTALTLGLFIGGQVQRPIGKRSKSIGMYYELGSNERALSNFVLNSRTISITEVFHLALGARFQLK
;
A
#
# COMPACT_ATOMS: atom_id res chain seq x y z
N MET A 1 10.50 23.18 19.42
CA MET A 1 11.30 22.06 19.94
C MET A 1 10.33 20.98 20.40
N VAL A 2 10.05 19.95 19.58
CA VAL A 2 9.14 18.86 19.94
C VAL A 2 9.92 17.92 20.85
N THR A 3 9.46 17.74 22.08
CA THR A 3 10.15 16.95 23.09
C THR A 3 10.15 15.45 22.74
N ARG A 4 11.21 14.75 23.11
CA ARG A 4 11.44 13.31 22.91
C ARG A 4 10.26 12.43 23.35
N SER A 5 9.52 12.84 24.35
CA SER A 5 8.33 12.16 24.86
C SER A 5 7.16 12.21 23.87
N ALA A 6 7.01 13.28 23.11
CA ALA A 6 5.92 13.43 22.15
C ALA A 6 6.06 12.49 20.95
N ILE A 7 7.28 12.27 20.47
CA ILE A 7 7.55 11.36 19.33
C ILE A 7 7.38 9.90 19.78
N SER A 8 7.93 9.51 20.94
CA SER A 8 7.73 8.17 21.51
C SER A 8 6.24 7.87 21.76
N ASN A 9 5.49 8.85 22.23
CA ASN A 9 4.06 8.67 22.44
C ASN A 9 3.27 8.59 21.13
N MET A 10 3.69 9.29 20.07
CA MET A 10 3.08 9.18 18.75
C MET A 10 3.19 7.76 18.18
N TYR A 11 4.36 7.11 18.29
CA TYR A 11 4.51 5.71 17.84
C TYR A 11 3.64 4.75 18.64
N LYS A 12 3.58 4.95 19.98
CA LYS A 12 2.71 4.13 20.84
C LYS A 12 1.24 4.31 20.49
N ILE A 13 0.80 5.54 20.25
CA ILE A 13 -0.56 5.85 19.83
C ILE A 13 -0.84 5.24 18.45
N PHE A 14 0.10 5.34 17.52
CA PHE A 14 -0.05 4.75 16.17
C PHE A 14 -0.13 3.22 16.21
N ILE A 15 0.71 2.56 17.04
CA ILE A 15 0.67 1.11 17.25
C ILE A 15 -0.65 0.71 17.93
N ILE A 16 -1.12 1.48 18.90
CA ILE A 16 -2.40 1.22 19.60
C ILE A 16 -3.57 1.38 18.62
N ILE A 17 -3.57 2.41 17.79
CA ILE A 17 -4.60 2.60 16.74
C ILE A 17 -4.54 1.44 15.73
N LEU A 18 -3.35 1.02 15.32
CA LEU A 18 -3.17 -0.13 14.44
C LEU A 18 -3.70 -1.41 15.06
N LEU A 19 -3.39 -1.66 16.34
CA LEU A 19 -3.89 -2.81 17.11
C LEU A 19 -5.41 -2.74 17.32
N LEU A 20 -5.99 -1.57 17.55
CA LEU A 20 -7.44 -1.38 17.68
C LEU A 20 -8.18 -1.62 16.37
N ILE A 21 -7.59 -1.30 15.22
CA ILE A 21 -8.14 -1.61 13.89
C ILE A 21 -8.18 -3.14 13.68
N PHE A 22 -7.19 -3.88 14.20
CA PHE A 22 -7.15 -5.34 14.15
C PHE A 22 -7.96 -6.02 15.27
N ALA A 23 -8.27 -5.31 16.35
CA ALA A 23 -9.03 -5.81 17.49
C ALA A 23 -10.57 -5.72 17.32
N SER A 24 -11.07 -5.46 16.10
CA SER A 24 -12.51 -5.60 15.83
C SER A 24 -12.92 -7.00 16.20
N PRO A 25 -13.93 -7.21 17.09
CA PRO A 25 -14.38 -8.52 17.49
C PRO A 25 -14.78 -9.28 16.24
N VAL A 26 -14.01 -10.30 15.90
CA VAL A 26 -14.44 -11.33 14.97
C VAL A 26 -15.60 -12.01 15.67
N GLN A 27 -16.81 -11.58 15.40
CA GLN A 27 -17.99 -12.38 15.73
C GLN A 27 -17.83 -13.69 14.95
N ALA A 28 -17.41 -14.71 15.67
CA ALA A 28 -17.44 -16.08 15.21
C ALA A 28 -18.92 -16.47 14.99
N ASN A 29 -19.43 -16.16 13.82
CA ASN A 29 -20.65 -16.75 13.36
C ASN A 29 -20.28 -18.16 12.90
N ASP A 30 -20.81 -19.18 13.55
CA ASP A 30 -20.71 -20.60 13.20
C ASP A 30 -21.36 -20.87 11.83
N SER A 31 -20.82 -20.31 10.79
CA SER A 31 -21.16 -20.63 9.41
C SER A 31 -20.02 -21.47 8.85
N VAL A 32 -20.34 -22.74 8.63
CA VAL A 32 -19.63 -23.75 7.82
C VAL A 32 -18.31 -23.22 7.25
N MET A 33 -17.19 -23.71 7.78
CA MET A 33 -15.85 -23.41 7.27
C MET A 33 -15.75 -23.84 5.80
N GLN A 34 -16.19 -22.97 4.91
CA GLN A 34 -15.97 -23.16 3.49
C GLN A 34 -14.46 -23.04 3.27
N LYS A 35 -13.82 -24.15 2.94
CA LYS A 35 -12.38 -24.27 2.68
C LYS A 35 -11.95 -23.11 1.77
N ARG A 36 -11.30 -22.09 2.33
CA ARG A 36 -10.74 -21.00 1.52
C ARG A 36 -9.65 -21.58 0.64
N SER A 37 -9.82 -21.46 -0.65
CA SER A 37 -8.78 -21.81 -1.61
C SER A 37 -7.54 -20.93 -1.35
N LEU A 38 -6.37 -21.54 -1.30
CA LEU A 38 -5.08 -20.83 -1.17
C LEU A 38 -4.72 -19.98 -2.40
N TRP A 39 -5.45 -20.14 -3.51
CA TRP A 39 -5.24 -19.33 -4.70
C TRP A 39 -5.74 -17.90 -4.49
N PRO A 40 -4.98 -16.88 -4.91
CA PRO A 40 -5.37 -15.49 -4.78
C PRO A 40 -6.68 -15.20 -5.54
N ASP A 41 -7.42 -14.20 -5.07
CA ASP A 41 -8.64 -13.77 -5.72
C ASP A 41 -8.35 -12.92 -6.95
N HIS A 42 -7.20 -12.24 -6.98
CA HIS A 42 -6.77 -11.39 -8.09
C HIS A 42 -5.26 -11.25 -8.18
N ILE A 43 -4.81 -10.86 -9.37
CA ILE A 43 -3.44 -10.46 -9.68
C ILE A 43 -3.47 -9.00 -10.14
N LYS A 44 -2.45 -8.24 -9.79
CA LYS A 44 -2.29 -6.83 -10.15
C LYS A 44 -0.91 -6.60 -10.74
N LEU A 45 -0.84 -5.80 -11.79
CA LEU A 45 0.39 -5.24 -12.34
C LEU A 45 0.33 -3.74 -12.12
N GLN A 46 1.35 -3.16 -11.52
CA GLN A 46 1.41 -1.73 -11.21
C GLN A 46 2.67 -1.11 -11.78
N TYR A 47 2.49 0.04 -12.39
CA TYR A 47 3.55 0.93 -12.84
C TYR A 47 3.65 2.11 -11.90
N ALA A 48 4.87 2.43 -11.43
CA ALA A 48 5.21 3.53 -10.53
C ALA A 48 4.50 3.44 -9.15
N GLY A 49 4.33 4.56 -8.46
CA GLY A 49 3.56 4.66 -7.22
C GLY A 49 4.31 4.32 -5.93
N GLY A 50 5.64 4.48 -5.90
CA GLY A 50 6.43 4.36 -4.67
C GLY A 50 6.68 2.93 -4.17
N ILE A 51 6.19 1.90 -4.89
CA ILE A 51 6.42 0.48 -4.57
C ILE A 51 7.31 -0.23 -5.60
N GLY A 52 7.85 0.53 -6.55
CA GLY A 52 8.71 0.05 -7.64
C GLY A 52 8.40 0.78 -8.94
N PHE A 53 9.30 0.66 -9.92
CA PHE A 53 9.03 1.11 -11.29
C PHE A 53 7.98 0.22 -11.94
N LEU A 54 8.15 -1.10 -11.81
CA LEU A 54 7.16 -2.10 -12.20
C LEU A 54 6.99 -3.07 -11.03
N SER A 55 5.74 -3.37 -10.69
CA SER A 55 5.42 -4.22 -9.54
C SER A 55 4.33 -5.23 -9.91
N LEU A 56 4.56 -6.48 -9.54
CA LEU A 56 3.59 -7.56 -9.68
C LEU A 56 3.05 -7.91 -8.29
N GLY A 57 1.74 -7.96 -8.15
CA GLY A 57 1.08 -8.27 -6.90
C GLY A 57 -0.01 -9.33 -7.05
N SER A 58 -0.30 -9.98 -5.94
CA SER A 58 -1.45 -10.87 -5.80
C SER A 58 -2.12 -10.65 -4.46
N GLY A 59 -3.40 -10.92 -4.38
CA GLY A 59 -4.12 -10.64 -3.15
C GLY A 59 -5.47 -11.30 -3.02
N TYR A 60 -6.04 -11.02 -1.86
CA TYR A 60 -7.33 -11.54 -1.43
C TYR A 60 -8.30 -10.40 -1.20
N GLU A 61 -9.56 -10.67 -1.46
CA GLU A 61 -10.68 -9.76 -1.18
C GLU A 61 -11.58 -10.39 -0.12
N ASN A 62 -12.09 -9.57 0.81
CA ASN A 62 -13.03 -10.08 1.79
C ASN A 62 -14.41 -10.40 1.15
N ARG A 63 -15.26 -11.16 1.86
CA ARG A 63 -16.59 -11.55 1.35
C ARG A 63 -17.50 -10.35 1.00
N ARG A 64 -17.35 -9.23 1.70
CA ARG A 64 -18.12 -7.99 1.46
C ARG A 64 -17.55 -7.18 0.29
N LYS A 65 -16.41 -7.58 -0.27
CA LYS A 65 -15.68 -6.90 -1.35
C LYS A 65 -15.35 -5.43 -1.07
N ASN A 66 -15.17 -5.10 0.21
CA ASN A 66 -14.80 -3.76 0.66
C ASN A 66 -13.40 -3.65 1.25
N LEU A 67 -12.70 -4.78 1.42
CA LEU A 67 -11.31 -4.83 1.89
C LEU A 67 -10.50 -5.75 0.98
N GLN A 68 -9.28 -5.33 0.65
CA GLN A 68 -8.30 -6.12 -0.09
C GLN A 68 -6.98 -6.13 0.68
N ALA A 69 -6.30 -7.26 0.65
CA ALA A 69 -4.95 -7.43 1.15
C ALA A 69 -4.10 -8.00 0.02
N ASP A 70 -3.07 -7.28 -0.35
CA ASP A 70 -2.21 -7.59 -1.48
C ASP A 70 -0.75 -7.69 -1.04
N LEU A 71 0.01 -8.60 -1.65
CA LEU A 71 1.46 -8.67 -1.57
C LEU A 71 2.03 -8.38 -2.95
N TYR A 72 2.96 -7.43 -3.03
CA TYR A 72 3.64 -7.03 -4.25
C TYR A 72 5.13 -7.31 -4.17
N TYR A 73 5.68 -7.64 -5.32
CA TYR A 73 7.11 -7.57 -5.59
C TYR A 73 7.34 -6.48 -6.64
N GLY A 74 8.12 -5.48 -6.29
CA GLY A 74 8.48 -4.33 -7.11
C GLY A 74 9.95 -4.35 -7.48
N TYR A 75 10.25 -3.83 -8.67
CA TYR A 75 11.61 -3.67 -9.17
C TYR A 75 11.82 -2.25 -9.70
N VAL A 76 12.97 -1.68 -9.36
CA VAL A 76 13.46 -0.42 -9.93
C VAL A 76 14.83 -0.69 -10.52
N PRO A 77 14.99 -0.58 -11.85
CA PRO A 77 16.30 -0.78 -12.50
C PRO A 77 17.29 0.32 -12.14
N GLU A 78 18.58 -0.02 -12.11
CA GLU A 78 19.69 0.88 -11.80
C GLU A 78 19.66 2.19 -12.61
N LYS A 79 19.30 2.12 -13.89
CA LYS A 79 19.18 3.29 -14.77
C LYS A 79 18.21 4.37 -14.28
N LEU A 80 17.23 3.98 -13.46
CA LEU A 80 16.21 4.89 -12.91
C LEU A 80 16.45 5.23 -11.44
N GLY A 81 16.99 4.28 -10.67
CA GLY A 81 17.18 4.41 -9.24
C GLY A 81 18.62 4.62 -8.79
N GLY A 82 19.59 4.60 -9.73
CA GLY A 82 21.03 4.65 -9.43
C GLY A 82 21.61 3.31 -8.97
N VAL A 83 20.74 2.41 -8.47
CA VAL A 83 21.05 1.01 -8.12
C VAL A 83 19.82 0.15 -8.38
N ASP A 84 20.04 -1.14 -8.63
CA ASP A 84 18.92 -2.09 -8.73
C ASP A 84 18.25 -2.26 -7.36
N MET A 85 16.94 -1.97 -7.30
CA MET A 85 16.18 -2.11 -6.07
C MET A 85 15.07 -3.14 -6.22
N HIS A 86 14.99 -4.02 -5.25
CA HIS A 86 13.91 -4.97 -5.08
C HIS A 86 13.07 -4.56 -3.89
N ILE A 87 11.76 -4.51 -4.06
CA ILE A 87 10.85 -3.99 -3.03
C ILE A 87 9.75 -5.02 -2.79
N ILE A 88 9.53 -5.38 -1.53
CA ILE A 88 8.41 -6.22 -1.11
C ILE A 88 7.41 -5.32 -0.40
N THR A 89 6.16 -5.29 -0.88
CA THR A 89 5.14 -4.39 -0.33
C THR A 89 3.88 -5.15 0.04
N GLY A 90 3.46 -5.03 1.29
CA GLY A 90 2.12 -5.36 1.75
C GLY A 90 1.19 -4.16 1.58
N LYS A 91 0.05 -4.33 0.90
CA LYS A 91 -0.97 -3.28 0.72
C LYS A 91 -2.29 -3.71 1.31
N PHE A 92 -2.91 -2.82 2.07
CA PHE A 92 -4.28 -2.95 2.56
C PHE A 92 -5.13 -1.86 1.93
N THR A 93 -6.13 -2.27 1.15
CA THR A 93 -7.03 -1.35 0.45
C THR A 93 -8.43 -1.45 1.03
N TRP A 94 -8.97 -0.33 1.43
CA TRP A 94 -10.38 -0.17 1.82
C TRP A 94 -11.16 0.49 0.70
N LEU A 95 -12.36 -0.03 0.44
CA LEU A 95 -13.29 0.43 -0.59
C LEU A 95 -14.55 0.95 0.11
N PRO A 96 -14.56 2.22 0.54
CA PRO A 96 -15.67 2.79 1.33
C PRO A 96 -16.96 2.90 0.53
N ILE A 97 -16.87 3.09 -0.77
CA ILE A 97 -18.01 3.27 -1.66
C ILE A 97 -18.32 1.97 -2.38
N ARG A 98 -19.62 1.59 -2.36
CA ARG A 98 -20.09 0.41 -3.07
C ARG A 98 -19.80 0.51 -4.57
N THR A 99 -19.49 -0.63 -5.18
CA THR A 99 -19.28 -0.73 -6.63
C THR A 99 -20.50 -0.24 -7.39
N LYS A 100 -20.31 0.74 -8.26
CA LYS A 100 -21.35 1.22 -9.17
C LYS A 100 -21.27 0.45 -10.47
N LYS A 101 -22.41 0.01 -11.00
CA LYS A 101 -22.50 -0.61 -12.32
C LYS A 101 -22.89 0.45 -13.34
N TRP A 102 -22.09 0.60 -14.37
CA TRP A 102 -22.40 1.46 -15.52
C TRP A 102 -22.21 0.66 -16.81
N LYS A 103 -23.30 0.33 -17.48
CA LYS A 103 -23.30 -0.60 -18.60
C LYS A 103 -22.61 -1.92 -18.21
N GLN A 104 -21.54 -2.30 -18.92
CA GLN A 104 -20.74 -3.50 -18.64
C GLN A 104 -19.56 -3.24 -17.68
N LEU A 105 -19.46 -2.04 -17.11
CA LEU A 105 -18.35 -1.68 -16.24
C LEU A 105 -18.78 -1.69 -14.77
N HIS A 106 -17.90 -2.21 -13.94
CA HIS A 106 -17.98 -2.12 -12.50
C HIS A 106 -16.98 -1.06 -12.03
N ILE A 107 -17.50 0.08 -11.56
CA ILE A 107 -16.70 1.22 -11.14
C ILE A 107 -16.64 1.25 -9.62
N ARG A 108 -15.44 1.28 -9.08
CA ARG A 108 -15.14 1.55 -7.67
C ARG A 108 -14.53 2.95 -7.59
N PRO A 109 -15.35 3.98 -7.35
CA PRO A 109 -14.94 5.37 -7.54
C PRO A 109 -13.91 5.84 -6.52
N LEU A 110 -13.87 5.19 -5.36
CA LEU A 110 -12.95 5.53 -4.29
C LEU A 110 -12.35 4.25 -3.69
N THR A 111 -11.03 4.22 -3.65
CA THR A 111 -10.22 3.28 -2.89
C THR A 111 -9.22 4.05 -2.06
N THR A 112 -8.92 3.62 -0.87
CA THR A 112 -7.88 4.21 -0.03
C THR A 112 -7.21 3.11 0.78
N GLY A 113 -6.00 3.35 1.24
CA GLY A 113 -5.32 2.31 2.00
C GLY A 113 -3.93 2.68 2.45
N LEU A 114 -3.27 1.65 2.98
CA LEU A 114 -1.93 1.69 3.53
C LEU A 114 -1.03 0.75 2.74
N ALA A 115 0.22 1.15 2.56
CA ALA A 115 1.28 0.32 2.01
C ALA A 115 2.45 0.27 2.99
N ILE A 116 3.00 -0.92 3.21
CA ILE A 116 4.21 -1.15 3.99
C ILE A 116 5.20 -1.80 3.05
N SER A 117 6.29 -1.09 2.74
CA SER A 117 7.30 -1.54 1.78
C SER A 117 8.61 -1.82 2.50
N TYR A 118 9.22 -2.93 2.17
CA TYR A 118 10.56 -3.31 2.61
C TYR A 118 11.50 -3.42 1.41
N THR A 119 12.62 -2.72 1.48
CA THR A 119 13.67 -2.72 0.45
C THR A 119 14.90 -3.40 1.02
N PRO A 120 15.20 -4.66 0.66
CA PRO A 120 16.44 -5.31 1.05
C PRO A 120 17.64 -4.69 0.32
N GLY A 121 18.79 -4.65 0.98
CA GLY A 121 20.06 -4.17 0.41
C GLY A 121 21.00 -3.66 1.50
N ASN A 122 22.31 -3.77 1.26
CA ASN A 122 23.31 -3.36 2.25
C ASN A 122 23.33 -1.85 2.50
N GLN A 123 22.80 -1.06 1.57
CA GLN A 123 22.65 0.39 1.67
C GLN A 123 21.38 0.81 2.46
N TYR A 124 20.49 -0.14 2.77
CA TYR A 124 19.25 0.11 3.49
C TYR A 124 19.28 -0.55 4.87
N PHE A 125 18.85 0.15 5.89
CA PHE A 125 18.89 -0.34 7.27
C PHE A 125 17.53 -0.17 7.97
N LEU A 126 17.26 -1.09 8.88
CA LEU A 126 16.11 -1.03 9.78
C LEU A 126 16.45 -0.31 11.08
N PHE A 127 17.70 -0.39 11.51
CA PHE A 127 18.23 0.24 12.72
C PHE A 127 19.45 1.09 12.32
N ASP A 128 19.69 2.21 13.02
CA ASP A 128 20.84 3.07 12.73
C ASP A 128 22.13 2.27 12.76
N PRO A 129 22.96 2.34 11.70
CA PRO A 129 24.27 1.69 11.71
C PRO A 129 25.15 2.27 12.82
N GLU A 130 26.03 1.45 13.41
CA GLU A 130 26.94 1.83 14.52
C GLU A 130 27.86 3.00 14.19
N ASN A 131 28.15 3.21 12.89
CA ASN A 131 29.03 4.28 12.42
C ASN A 131 28.39 5.68 12.42
N TYR A 132 27.10 5.79 12.73
CA TYR A 132 26.39 7.06 12.76
C TYR A 132 26.00 7.44 14.20
N PRO A 133 25.98 8.74 14.53
CA PRO A 133 25.48 9.19 15.83
C PRO A 133 24.04 8.72 16.07
N TYR A 134 23.75 8.34 17.30
CA TYR A 134 22.42 7.89 17.68
C TYR A 134 21.32 8.89 17.25
N ASN A 135 20.27 8.41 16.54
CA ASN A 135 19.22 9.22 15.93
C ASN A 135 19.65 10.14 14.76
N TYR A 136 20.72 9.82 14.05
CA TYR A 136 21.09 10.55 12.84
C TYR A 136 19.99 10.44 11.77
N TYR A 137 19.43 9.24 11.57
CA TYR A 137 18.31 9.04 10.68
C TYR A 137 17.00 9.04 11.47
N LYS A 138 16.05 9.85 11.03
CA LYS A 138 14.73 9.95 11.64
C LYS A 138 13.85 8.73 11.37
N TYR A 139 14.06 8.06 10.23
CA TYR A 139 13.30 6.91 9.74
C TYR A 139 14.23 5.82 9.22
N PRO A 140 13.89 4.53 9.40
CA PRO A 140 14.60 3.43 8.76
C PRO A 140 14.62 3.61 7.24
N THR A 141 15.74 3.34 6.58
CA THR A 141 15.81 3.47 5.12
C THR A 141 15.26 2.26 4.39
N ALA A 142 15.26 1.09 5.05
CA ALA A 142 14.72 -0.15 4.49
C ALA A 142 13.20 -0.27 4.56
N LEU A 143 12.54 0.44 5.50
CA LEU A 143 11.09 0.36 5.70
C LEU A 143 10.43 1.68 5.32
N THR A 144 9.34 1.60 4.54
CA THR A 144 8.56 2.76 4.12
C THR A 144 7.08 2.51 4.35
N LEU A 145 6.42 3.49 4.98
CA LEU A 145 4.98 3.50 5.17
C LEU A 145 4.34 4.47 4.17
N GLY A 146 3.37 4.00 3.41
CA GLY A 146 2.66 4.79 2.42
C GLY A 146 1.17 4.85 2.68
N LEU A 147 0.57 5.94 2.26
CA LEU A 147 -0.87 6.15 2.17
C LEU A 147 -1.24 6.39 0.72
N PHE A 148 -2.40 5.92 0.31
CA PHE A 148 -2.88 6.18 -1.04
C PHE A 148 -4.41 6.34 -1.09
N ILE A 149 -4.84 7.04 -2.13
CA ILE A 149 -6.23 7.20 -2.55
C ILE A 149 -6.31 6.96 -4.05
N GLY A 150 -7.40 6.37 -4.54
CA GLY A 150 -7.51 6.07 -5.97
C GLY A 150 -8.88 5.59 -6.37
N GLY A 151 -8.93 4.91 -7.52
CA GLY A 151 -10.15 4.32 -8.06
C GLY A 151 -9.86 3.13 -8.97
N GLN A 152 -10.89 2.32 -9.22
CA GLN A 152 -10.78 1.12 -10.04
C GLN A 152 -11.98 1.04 -11.00
N VAL A 153 -11.71 0.57 -12.22
CA VAL A 153 -12.73 0.24 -13.20
C VAL A 153 -12.47 -1.19 -13.69
N GLN A 154 -13.50 -2.02 -13.71
CA GLN A 154 -13.39 -3.43 -14.09
C GLN A 154 -14.49 -3.80 -15.07
N ARG A 155 -14.16 -4.66 -16.03
CA ARG A 155 -15.09 -5.27 -16.98
C ARG A 155 -15.13 -6.77 -16.73
N PRO A 156 -16.31 -7.36 -16.46
CA PRO A 156 -16.46 -8.82 -16.39
C PRO A 156 -16.11 -9.47 -17.72
N ILE A 157 -15.44 -10.63 -17.66
CA ILE A 157 -15.05 -11.43 -18.82
C ILE A 157 -15.66 -12.82 -18.67
N GLY A 158 -16.51 -13.19 -19.66
CA GLY A 158 -17.11 -14.52 -19.73
C GLY A 158 -18.18 -14.78 -18.66
N LYS A 159 -18.51 -16.07 -18.45
CA LYS A 159 -19.62 -16.52 -17.57
C LYS A 159 -19.22 -16.73 -16.10
N ARG A 160 -17.94 -16.61 -15.74
CA ARG A 160 -17.44 -16.78 -14.37
C ARG A 160 -17.08 -15.40 -13.78
N SER A 161 -16.89 -15.34 -12.47
CA SER A 161 -16.54 -14.09 -11.73
C SER A 161 -15.24 -13.42 -12.17
N LYS A 162 -14.67 -13.79 -13.31
CA LYS A 162 -13.45 -13.22 -13.87
C LYS A 162 -13.70 -11.82 -14.41
N SER A 163 -12.79 -10.90 -14.13
CA SER A 163 -12.82 -9.56 -14.70
C SER A 163 -11.40 -9.04 -14.96
N ILE A 164 -11.29 -8.15 -15.94
CA ILE A 164 -10.11 -7.34 -16.16
C ILE A 164 -10.44 -5.89 -15.85
N GLY A 165 -9.50 -5.17 -15.30
CA GLY A 165 -9.70 -3.77 -14.98
C GLY A 165 -8.41 -3.00 -14.89
N MET A 166 -8.57 -1.72 -14.72
CA MET A 166 -7.50 -0.76 -14.47
C MET A 166 -7.77 -0.03 -13.16
N TYR A 167 -6.71 0.43 -12.53
CA TYR A 167 -6.80 1.29 -11.35
C TYR A 167 -5.73 2.36 -11.39
N TYR A 168 -5.98 3.44 -10.68
CA TYR A 168 -5.01 4.47 -10.42
C TYR A 168 -4.95 4.73 -8.92
N GLU A 169 -3.81 5.19 -8.45
CA GLU A 169 -3.58 5.55 -7.05
C GLU A 169 -2.70 6.79 -6.99
N LEU A 170 -3.10 7.76 -6.21
CA LEU A 170 -2.28 8.88 -5.79
C LEU A 170 -1.83 8.59 -4.36
N GLY A 171 -0.54 8.46 -4.16
CA GLY A 171 0.05 8.07 -2.89
C GLY A 171 1.10 9.04 -2.40
N SER A 172 1.45 8.89 -1.13
CA SER A 172 2.59 9.54 -0.49
C SER A 172 3.17 8.62 0.58
N ASN A 173 4.38 8.90 1.02
CA ASN A 173 5.02 8.16 2.10
C ASN A 173 5.36 9.07 3.27
N GLU A 174 5.66 8.46 4.44
CA GLU A 174 5.94 9.18 5.68
C GLU A 174 7.09 10.16 5.57
N ARG A 175 8.12 9.85 4.75
CA ARG A 175 9.29 10.71 4.56
C ARG A 175 8.93 11.95 3.76
N ALA A 176 8.24 11.77 2.63
CA ALA A 176 7.81 12.87 1.77
C ALA A 176 6.87 13.81 2.53
N LEU A 177 5.91 13.26 3.26
CA LEU A 177 4.99 14.03 4.10
C LEU A 177 5.72 14.78 5.23
N SER A 178 6.64 14.09 5.94
CA SER A 178 7.42 14.73 7.01
C SER A 178 8.31 15.83 6.48
N ASN A 179 9.01 15.61 5.37
CA ASN A 179 9.86 16.60 4.74
C ASN A 179 9.06 17.82 4.28
N PHE A 180 7.88 17.61 3.72
CA PHE A 180 7.00 18.70 3.31
C PHE A 180 6.54 19.53 4.51
N VAL A 181 6.11 18.90 5.61
CA VAL A 181 5.69 19.61 6.82
C VAL A 181 6.82 20.45 7.41
N LEU A 182 8.06 19.95 7.38
CA LEU A 182 9.23 20.63 7.91
C LEU A 182 9.76 21.74 6.99
N ASN A 183 9.60 21.59 5.67
CA ASN A 183 10.19 22.45 4.64
C ASN A 183 9.17 22.89 3.58
N SER A 184 7.95 23.21 4.00
CA SER A 184 6.82 23.54 3.11
C SER A 184 7.07 24.75 2.18
N ARG A 185 8.06 25.59 2.49
CA ARG A 185 8.45 26.73 1.64
C ARG A 185 9.35 26.35 0.47
N THR A 186 10.02 25.21 0.55
CA THR A 186 11.05 24.78 -0.43
C THR A 186 10.59 23.58 -1.27
N ILE A 187 9.78 22.68 -0.67
CA ILE A 187 9.31 21.46 -1.33
C ILE A 187 7.96 21.71 -1.98
N SER A 188 7.86 21.42 -3.28
CA SER A 188 6.59 21.50 -4.01
C SER A 188 5.65 20.37 -3.59
N ILE A 189 4.36 20.63 -3.51
CA ILE A 189 3.36 19.62 -3.20
C ILE A 189 3.35 18.48 -4.23
N THR A 190 3.77 18.73 -5.46
CA THR A 190 3.88 17.73 -6.53
C THR A 190 5.01 16.73 -6.28
N GLU A 191 6.01 17.06 -5.48
CA GLU A 191 7.12 16.17 -5.10
C GLU A 191 6.73 15.23 -3.95
N VAL A 192 5.65 15.57 -3.25
CA VAL A 192 5.15 14.78 -2.11
C VAL A 192 4.30 13.60 -2.58
N PHE A 193 3.61 13.77 -3.71
CA PHE A 193 2.69 12.76 -4.22
C PHE A 193 3.24 12.05 -5.44
N HIS A 194 2.97 10.76 -5.52
CA HIS A 194 3.29 9.92 -6.67
C HIS A 194 2.02 9.28 -7.23
N LEU A 195 1.95 9.18 -8.55
CA LEU A 195 0.86 8.53 -9.26
C LEU A 195 1.26 7.11 -9.62
N ALA A 196 0.38 6.15 -9.35
CA ALA A 196 0.47 4.79 -9.81
C ALA A 196 -0.65 4.48 -10.79
N LEU A 197 -0.35 3.70 -11.80
CA LEU A 197 -1.31 3.12 -12.73
C LEU A 197 -1.16 1.61 -12.73
N GLY A 198 -2.28 0.88 -12.78
CA GLY A 198 -2.19 -0.57 -12.76
C GLY A 198 -3.32 -1.26 -13.49
N ALA A 199 -3.03 -2.51 -13.85
CA ALA A 199 -3.99 -3.47 -14.36
C ALA A 199 -4.34 -4.47 -13.26
N ARG A 200 -5.59 -4.92 -13.23
CA ARG A 200 -6.09 -5.94 -12.30
C ARG A 200 -6.80 -7.05 -13.06
N PHE A 201 -6.48 -8.27 -12.71
CA PHE A 201 -7.11 -9.49 -13.22
C PHE A 201 -7.79 -10.21 -12.05
N GLN A 202 -9.11 -10.24 -12.05
CA GLN A 202 -9.89 -11.02 -11.08
C GLN A 202 -9.93 -12.47 -11.55
N LEU A 203 -9.58 -13.40 -10.64
CA LEU A 203 -9.51 -14.83 -10.92
C LEU A 203 -10.76 -15.58 -10.45
N LYS A 204 -11.40 -15.03 -9.40
CA LYS A 204 -12.60 -15.60 -8.75
C LYS A 204 -13.66 -14.54 -8.49
#